data_56e94bb794eafa2eac8f98174a2628e6
#
_entry.id   56e94bb794eafa2eac8f98174a2628e6
#
_cell.length_a   1.000
_cell.length_b   1.000
_cell.length_c   1.000
_cell.angle_alpha   90.00
_cell.angle_beta   90.00
_cell.angle_gamma   90.00
#
_symmetry.space_group_name_H-M   'P 1'
#
loop_
_entity.id
_entity.type
_entity.pdbx_description
1 polymer ?
#
loop_
_entity_poly.entity_id
_entity_poly.type
_entity_poly.pdbx_seq_one_letter_code
_entity_poly.pdbx_strand_id
1 'polypeptide(L)'
;MDKGDLLNQLRIDRSDDDKPARTPLIVAAVVVLLLVVGGAGWWYWQSQQAISVEVATAAAPSAAASSEPNAVLQATGYVTARRQATVSAQITGTLTEVLIEEGERVEAGQVLARLDDTAQQARMAEARAQVASAQAQAGQFRTQLAQNKRDLQRQQDLIGRKLVSQQALENVRTQGETFTAQLAAQQSSVALAEAQLRSAQVQLDYTTVKAPFGGVIIAKAAQVGEIISPLSAGGGFTRTGIGTIVDMDSLEIEVDVNESFINRVQPNGKAETVLDAYADWTIPSHVVAIIPTADRSKATVRVRIGLDTKDPRILPDMGARVSFFEEAKSQVEGRAAAPPSGVLVPATAIMSRDDKALVFVIDGDHAKAQTVTAGQSIGDLRRVEGIAAGTRIVRAPTAELTDGARIAVKEPNSN
;
A
#
# COMPACT_ATOMS: atom_id res chain seq x y z
N MET A 1 -32.60 -78.18 73.74
CA MET A 1 -32.07 -78.31 75.13
C MET A 1 -32.11 -76.91 75.70
N ASP A 2 -33.20 -76.58 76.29
CA ASP A 2 -33.56 -76.75 77.70
C ASP A 2 -32.67 -75.86 78.59
N LYS A 3 -33.12 -75.01 79.21
CA LYS A 3 -33.90 -74.72 80.40
C LYS A 3 -33.68 -73.26 80.74
N GLY A 4 -34.60 -72.46 80.89
CA GLY A 4 -35.69 -72.56 81.85
C GLY A 4 -35.34 -71.89 83.16
N ASP A 5 -36.15 -70.97 83.38
CA ASP A 5 -36.68 -70.73 84.73
C ASP A 5 -35.70 -70.38 85.84
N LEU A 6 -35.98 -69.33 86.44
CA LEU A 6 -36.30 -69.18 87.83
C LEU A 6 -36.37 -67.71 88.21
N LEU A 7 -37.52 -67.22 88.10
CA LEU A 7 -38.41 -66.91 89.21
C LEU A 7 -37.98 -65.74 90.08
N ASN A 8 -38.68 -64.63 89.85
CA ASN A 8 -39.71 -64.28 90.83
C ASN A 8 -39.27 -64.33 92.35
N GLN A 9 -39.47 -63.22 92.85
CA GLN A 9 -39.61 -62.81 94.26
C GLN A 9 -38.59 -61.73 94.57
N LEU A 10 -38.91 -60.60 95.01
CA LEU A 10 -39.89 -60.19 96.00
C LEU A 10 -40.31 -58.75 95.83
N ARG A 11 -41.57 -58.64 95.85
CA ARG A 11 -42.43 -57.49 96.08
C ARG A 11 -42.30 -57.02 97.51
N ILE A 12 -42.07 -55.77 97.80
CA ILE A 12 -42.62 -55.06 98.99
C ILE A 12 -43.01 -53.66 98.62
N ASP A 13 -44.11 -53.35 99.14
CA ASP A 13 -45.08 -52.29 98.97
C ASP A 13 -44.78 -51.02 99.81
N ARG A 14 -45.42 -49.92 99.37
CA ARG A 14 -45.86 -48.73 100.16
C ARG A 14 -44.80 -47.75 100.65
N SER A 15 -45.06 -46.48 100.61
CA SER A 15 -46.25 -45.66 100.65
C SER A 15 -45.90 -44.19 100.38
N ASP A 16 -46.84 -43.47 99.76
CA ASP A 16 -47.15 -42.06 99.84
C ASP A 16 -46.20 -41.10 100.57
N ASP A 17 -45.90 -40.00 99.81
CA ASP A 17 -46.24 -38.66 100.28
C ASP A 17 -46.11 -37.60 99.19
N ASP A 18 -47.18 -36.90 98.99
CA ASP A 18 -47.35 -35.72 98.09
C ASP A 18 -46.53 -34.53 98.62
N LYS A 19 -45.77 -33.86 97.63
CA LYS A 19 -45.59 -32.42 97.64
C LYS A 19 -45.25 -31.96 96.24
N PRO A 20 -45.85 -30.86 95.68
CA PRO A 20 -45.65 -30.38 94.31
C PRO A 20 -44.29 -29.63 94.24
N ALA A 21 -43.31 -30.24 93.53
CA ALA A 21 -42.06 -29.57 93.28
C ALA A 21 -42.17 -28.76 91.98
N ARG A 22 -41.95 -27.48 92.05
CA ARG A 22 -41.87 -26.47 90.96
C ARG A 22 -40.69 -26.66 90.04
N THR A 23 -40.07 -27.80 89.98
CA THR A 23 -38.84 -28.09 89.21
C THR A 23 -39.01 -28.27 87.69
N PRO A 24 -40.15 -28.68 87.07
CA PRO A 24 -40.23 -28.82 85.63
C PRO A 24 -40.28 -27.50 84.86
N LEU A 25 -40.80 -26.43 85.47
CA LEU A 25 -40.87 -25.10 84.85
C LEU A 25 -39.53 -24.45 84.75
N ILE A 26 -38.64 -24.59 85.74
CA ILE A 26 -37.27 -24.06 85.75
C ILE A 26 -36.43 -24.77 84.72
N VAL A 27 -36.54 -26.11 84.64
CA VAL A 27 -35.80 -26.91 83.64
C VAL A 27 -36.23 -26.56 82.21
N ALA A 28 -37.52 -26.42 81.97
CA ALA A 28 -38.05 -25.96 80.68
C ALA A 28 -37.56 -24.53 80.29
N ALA A 29 -37.55 -23.62 81.26
CA ALA A 29 -37.04 -22.26 81.04
C ALA A 29 -35.51 -22.23 80.71
N VAL A 30 -34.76 -23.09 81.43
CA VAL A 30 -33.30 -23.23 81.14
C VAL A 30 -33.07 -23.87 79.78
N VAL A 31 -33.79 -24.88 79.38
CA VAL A 31 -33.71 -25.51 78.05
C VAL A 31 -34.02 -24.51 76.91
N VAL A 32 -35.14 -23.73 77.12
CA VAL A 32 -35.49 -22.68 76.14
C VAL A 32 -34.43 -21.58 76.06
N LEU A 33 -33.87 -21.16 77.20
CA LEU A 33 -32.77 -20.17 77.26
C LEU A 33 -31.51 -20.71 76.50
N LEU A 34 -31.16 -22.00 76.75
CA LEU A 34 -30.01 -22.61 76.08
C LEU A 34 -30.28 -22.75 74.55
N LEU A 35 -31.51 -23.07 74.10
CA LEU A 35 -31.88 -23.09 72.71
C LEU A 35 -31.81 -21.70 72.06
N VAL A 36 -32.27 -20.65 72.79
CA VAL A 36 -32.17 -19.26 72.30
C VAL A 36 -30.76 -18.80 72.25
N VAL A 37 -29.95 -19.07 73.29
CA VAL A 37 -28.53 -18.70 73.31
C VAL A 37 -27.75 -19.50 72.28
N GLY A 38 -28.01 -20.82 72.15
CA GLY A 38 -27.42 -21.69 71.13
C GLY A 38 -27.80 -21.27 69.71
N GLY A 39 -29.07 -20.94 69.47
CA GLY A 39 -29.56 -20.43 68.21
C GLY A 39 -29.00 -19.06 67.84
N ALA A 40 -28.92 -18.14 68.80
CA ALA A 40 -28.29 -16.81 68.65
C ALA A 40 -26.79 -16.94 68.41
N GLY A 41 -26.12 -17.85 69.16
CA GLY A 41 -24.67 -18.10 68.93
C GLY A 41 -24.36 -18.76 67.60
N TRP A 42 -25.22 -19.73 67.16
CA TRP A 42 -25.11 -20.35 65.86
C TRP A 42 -25.38 -19.35 64.72
N TRP A 43 -26.41 -18.50 64.86
CA TRP A 43 -26.73 -17.41 63.90
C TRP A 43 -25.62 -16.35 63.84
N TYR A 44 -25.02 -15.97 64.97
CA TYR A 44 -23.87 -15.07 65.06
C TYR A 44 -22.60 -15.67 64.44
N TRP A 45 -22.38 -16.97 64.61
CA TRP A 45 -21.23 -17.67 64.01
C TRP A 45 -21.42 -17.87 62.53
N GLN A 46 -22.64 -18.12 62.02
CA GLN A 46 -22.96 -18.23 60.59
C GLN A 46 -22.87 -16.85 59.88
N SER A 47 -23.18 -15.76 60.56
CA SER A 47 -23.10 -14.40 60.02
C SER A 47 -21.64 -13.91 59.91
N GLN A 48 -20.64 -14.61 60.51
CA GLN A 48 -19.22 -14.29 60.46
C GLN A 48 -18.45 -15.09 59.40
N GLN A 49 -19.11 -15.96 58.61
CA GLN A 49 -18.40 -16.65 57.53
C GLN A 49 -18.11 -15.66 56.37
N ALA A 50 -16.82 -15.24 56.23
CA ALA A 50 -16.37 -14.41 55.12
C ALA A 50 -16.39 -15.21 53.81
N ILE A 51 -17.08 -14.72 52.80
CA ILE A 51 -17.09 -15.33 51.47
C ILE A 51 -15.76 -15.02 50.77
N SER A 52 -15.05 -16.07 50.32
CA SER A 52 -13.80 -15.89 49.59
C SER A 52 -14.07 -15.40 48.19
N VAL A 53 -13.51 -14.24 47.82
CA VAL A 53 -13.71 -13.62 46.50
C VAL A 53 -12.37 -13.30 45.85
N GLU A 54 -12.35 -13.42 44.50
CA GLU A 54 -11.22 -12.96 43.69
C GLU A 54 -11.41 -11.45 43.37
N VAL A 55 -10.30 -10.73 43.38
CA VAL A 55 -10.30 -9.27 43.15
C VAL A 55 -9.85 -8.94 41.73
N ALA A 56 -10.55 -8.03 41.11
CA ALA A 56 -10.13 -7.36 39.89
C ALA A 56 -10.13 -5.84 40.13
N THR A 57 -9.30 -5.10 39.40
CA THR A 57 -9.28 -3.64 39.42
C THR A 57 -9.97 -3.10 38.19
N ALA A 58 -10.86 -2.13 38.36
CA ALA A 58 -11.49 -1.40 37.26
C ALA A 58 -10.43 -0.56 36.52
N ALA A 59 -10.11 -0.93 35.29
CA ALA A 59 -9.09 -0.25 34.49
C ALA A 59 -9.69 0.98 33.79
N ALA A 60 -8.95 2.08 33.78
CA ALA A 60 -9.30 3.20 32.91
C ALA A 60 -9.21 2.77 31.44
N PRO A 61 -10.12 3.18 30.55
CA PRO A 61 -9.99 2.92 29.13
C PRO A 61 -8.70 3.60 28.66
N SER A 62 -7.68 2.81 28.34
CA SER A 62 -6.45 3.34 27.76
C SER A 62 -6.76 3.88 26.37
N ALA A 63 -6.52 5.18 26.14
CA ALA A 63 -6.62 5.78 24.82
C ALA A 63 -5.64 5.18 23.79
N ALA A 64 -4.73 4.31 24.25
CA ALA A 64 -3.76 3.60 23.41
C ALA A 64 -4.32 2.37 22.68
N ALA A 65 -5.52 1.88 23.02
CA ALA A 65 -6.09 0.68 22.38
C ALA A 65 -6.93 0.97 21.12
N SER A 66 -6.99 2.21 20.63
CA SER A 66 -7.80 2.60 19.48
C SER A 66 -7.05 3.34 18.38
N SER A 67 -5.72 3.20 18.27
CA SER A 67 -4.91 3.95 17.30
C SER A 67 -4.02 3.12 16.39
N GLU A 68 -4.22 1.81 16.29
CA GLU A 68 -3.69 1.14 15.11
C GLU A 68 -4.70 1.37 13.98
N PRO A 69 -4.29 2.02 12.88
CA PRO A 69 -5.15 2.13 11.71
C PRO A 69 -5.44 0.69 11.25
N ASN A 70 -6.67 0.24 11.47
CA ASN A 70 -7.10 -1.06 10.97
C ASN A 70 -6.93 -1.04 9.45
N ALA A 71 -6.04 -1.86 8.94
CA ALA A 71 -5.98 -2.12 7.51
C ALA A 71 -7.34 -2.64 7.06
N VAL A 72 -8.01 -1.87 6.23
CA VAL A 72 -9.39 -2.17 5.79
C VAL A 72 -9.40 -3.24 4.72
N LEU A 73 -8.29 -3.35 3.98
CA LEU A 73 -8.12 -4.26 2.86
C LEU A 73 -6.65 -4.58 2.67
N GLN A 74 -6.35 -5.84 2.42
CA GLN A 74 -5.04 -6.29 1.94
C GLN A 74 -5.18 -6.84 0.52
N ALA A 75 -4.25 -6.47 -0.36
CA ALA A 75 -4.15 -7.02 -1.69
C ALA A 75 -2.70 -7.42 -1.99
N THR A 76 -2.52 -8.41 -2.84
CA THR A 76 -1.23 -8.87 -3.31
C THR A 76 -0.98 -8.37 -4.72
N GLY A 77 0.27 -8.13 -5.05
CA GLY A 77 0.69 -7.68 -6.36
C GLY A 77 2.19 -7.81 -6.57
N TYR A 78 2.70 -7.14 -7.57
CA TYR A 78 4.10 -7.19 -7.94
C TYR A 78 4.65 -5.78 -8.14
N VAL A 79 5.94 -5.63 -7.86
CA VAL A 79 6.69 -4.43 -8.20
C VAL A 79 6.85 -4.37 -9.72
N THR A 80 6.39 -3.30 -10.33
CA THR A 80 6.52 -3.05 -11.77
C THR A 80 7.22 -1.70 -12.00
N ALA A 81 7.91 -1.58 -13.12
CA ALA A 81 8.46 -0.29 -13.48
C ALA A 81 7.47 0.47 -14.36
N ARG A 82 7.21 1.72 -14.01
CA ARG A 82 6.38 2.60 -14.84
C ARG A 82 6.97 2.79 -16.25
N ARG A 83 8.31 2.85 -16.35
CA ARG A 83 9.04 2.94 -17.62
C ARG A 83 9.87 1.69 -17.82
N GLN A 84 9.38 0.84 -18.70
CA GLN A 84 10.07 -0.34 -19.20
C GLN A 84 9.96 -0.35 -20.72
N ALA A 85 11.05 -0.61 -21.41
CA ALA A 85 11.05 -0.70 -22.86
C ALA A 85 11.96 -1.82 -23.35
N THR A 86 11.47 -2.63 -24.25
CA THR A 86 12.30 -3.53 -25.07
C THR A 86 12.82 -2.71 -26.23
N VAL A 87 14.12 -2.47 -26.25
CA VAL A 87 14.79 -1.69 -27.29
C VAL A 87 15.04 -2.59 -28.49
N SER A 88 14.62 -2.10 -29.67
CA SER A 88 14.79 -2.77 -30.96
C SER A 88 15.50 -1.83 -31.94
N ALA A 89 16.04 -2.40 -33.02
CA ALA A 89 16.52 -1.61 -34.15
C ALA A 89 15.35 -0.98 -34.91
N GLN A 90 15.57 0.18 -35.52
CA GLN A 90 14.57 0.86 -36.36
C GLN A 90 14.61 0.40 -37.82
N ILE A 91 15.71 -0.26 -38.20
CA ILE A 91 15.91 -0.87 -39.54
C ILE A 91 16.35 -2.31 -39.37
N THR A 92 16.13 -3.10 -40.40
CA THR A 92 16.63 -4.47 -40.44
C THR A 92 18.11 -4.49 -40.78
N GLY A 93 18.91 -5.23 -40.01
CA GLY A 93 20.35 -5.37 -40.25
C GLY A 93 20.96 -6.43 -39.35
N THR A 94 22.19 -6.82 -39.67
CA THR A 94 22.99 -7.75 -38.87
C THR A 94 23.70 -7.00 -37.74
N LEU A 95 23.68 -7.52 -36.52
CA LEU A 95 24.39 -6.98 -35.38
C LEU A 95 25.90 -7.21 -35.52
N THR A 96 26.67 -6.14 -35.53
CA THR A 96 28.14 -6.17 -35.50
C THR A 96 28.71 -6.08 -34.11
N GLU A 97 28.04 -5.32 -33.24
CA GLU A 97 28.44 -5.13 -31.84
C GLU A 97 27.21 -5.09 -30.93
N VAL A 98 27.33 -5.70 -29.76
CA VAL A 98 26.36 -5.60 -28.66
C VAL A 98 27.13 -5.16 -27.43
N LEU A 99 26.86 -3.94 -26.94
CA LEU A 99 27.62 -3.22 -25.92
C LEU A 99 26.91 -3.21 -24.57
N ILE A 100 26.00 -4.15 -24.33
CA ILE A 100 25.22 -4.25 -23.09
C ILE A 100 25.35 -5.64 -22.48
N GLU A 101 25.31 -5.66 -21.13
CA GLU A 101 25.17 -6.89 -20.36
C GLU A 101 23.98 -6.78 -19.38
N GLU A 102 23.43 -7.93 -18.98
CA GLU A 102 22.36 -7.98 -17.99
C GLU A 102 22.85 -7.47 -16.63
N GLY A 103 22.06 -6.62 -15.97
CA GLY A 103 22.42 -5.95 -14.74
C GLY A 103 23.21 -4.64 -14.93
N GLU A 104 23.62 -4.31 -16.15
CA GLU A 104 24.36 -3.08 -16.44
C GLU A 104 23.43 -1.85 -16.38
N ARG A 105 23.95 -0.76 -15.81
CA ARG A 105 23.28 0.55 -15.80
C ARG A 105 23.66 1.35 -17.04
N VAL A 106 22.66 1.84 -17.76
CA VAL A 106 22.83 2.63 -18.97
C VAL A 106 22.21 4.02 -18.84
N GLU A 107 22.79 5.00 -19.54
CA GLU A 107 22.28 6.36 -19.60
C GLU A 107 21.39 6.58 -20.84
N ALA A 108 20.53 7.60 -20.80
CA ALA A 108 19.73 7.99 -21.97
C ALA A 108 20.65 8.39 -23.14
N GLY A 109 20.42 7.80 -24.34
CA GLY A 109 21.23 8.04 -25.52
C GLY A 109 22.51 7.21 -25.61
N GLN A 110 22.87 6.43 -24.58
CA GLN A 110 23.99 5.49 -24.62
C GLN A 110 23.80 4.47 -25.73
N VAL A 111 24.88 4.14 -26.45
CA VAL A 111 24.87 3.15 -27.52
C VAL A 111 24.78 1.75 -26.91
N LEU A 112 23.78 0.99 -27.30
CA LEU A 112 23.51 -0.37 -26.81
C LEU A 112 24.02 -1.43 -27.79
N ALA A 113 23.89 -1.13 -29.09
CA ALA A 113 24.30 -2.04 -30.15
C ALA A 113 24.55 -1.29 -31.47
N ARG A 114 25.27 -1.92 -32.36
CA ARG A 114 25.51 -1.43 -33.73
C ARG A 114 25.14 -2.49 -34.74
N LEU A 115 24.51 -2.06 -35.82
CA LEU A 115 24.26 -2.88 -37.00
C LEU A 115 25.35 -2.65 -38.04
N ASP A 116 25.46 -3.53 -39.01
CA ASP A 116 26.27 -3.30 -40.19
C ASP A 116 25.77 -2.05 -40.93
N ASP A 117 26.62 -1.05 -41.01
CA ASP A 117 26.31 0.26 -41.58
C ASP A 117 26.99 0.49 -42.96
N THR A 118 27.67 -0.50 -43.52
CA THR A 118 28.43 -0.41 -44.75
C THR A 118 27.59 0.12 -45.92
N ALA A 119 26.36 -0.37 -46.08
CA ALA A 119 25.45 0.05 -47.16
C ALA A 119 24.93 1.49 -46.92
N GLN A 120 24.67 1.86 -45.67
CA GLN A 120 24.16 3.17 -45.27
C GLN A 120 25.24 4.25 -45.41
N GLN A 121 26.50 3.91 -45.06
CA GLN A 121 27.66 4.79 -45.29
C GLN A 121 27.89 5.06 -46.78
N ALA A 122 27.78 4.01 -47.63
CA ALA A 122 27.88 4.18 -49.09
C ALA A 122 26.77 5.11 -49.65
N ARG A 123 25.53 4.93 -49.21
CA ARG A 123 24.38 5.78 -49.61
C ARG A 123 24.58 7.22 -49.15
N MET A 124 25.06 7.44 -47.93
CA MET A 124 25.36 8.79 -47.44
C MET A 124 26.47 9.43 -48.26
N ALA A 125 27.54 8.70 -48.61
CA ALA A 125 28.63 9.20 -49.48
C ALA A 125 28.11 9.59 -50.87
N GLU A 126 27.25 8.78 -51.47
CA GLU A 126 26.59 9.08 -52.75
C GLU A 126 25.75 10.36 -52.67
N ALA A 127 24.87 10.47 -51.65
CA ALA A 127 24.02 11.67 -51.44
C ALA A 127 24.86 12.92 -51.24
N ARG A 128 26.00 12.81 -50.51
CA ARG A 128 26.94 13.94 -50.33
C ARG A 128 27.58 14.37 -51.66
N ALA A 129 27.94 13.43 -52.54
CA ALA A 129 28.47 13.73 -53.88
C ALA A 129 27.41 14.43 -54.77
N GLN A 130 26.13 14.02 -54.65
CA GLN A 130 25.01 14.67 -55.36
C GLN A 130 24.81 16.13 -54.90
N VAL A 131 24.89 16.41 -53.60
CA VAL A 131 24.87 17.81 -53.08
C VAL A 131 26.05 18.62 -53.66
N ALA A 132 27.25 18.09 -53.66
CA ALA A 132 28.42 18.78 -54.20
C ALA A 132 28.27 19.07 -55.68
N SER A 133 27.74 18.13 -56.47
CA SER A 133 27.43 18.33 -57.90
C SER A 133 26.41 19.43 -58.17
N ALA A 134 25.29 19.38 -57.42
CA ALA A 134 24.24 20.40 -57.51
C ALA A 134 24.73 21.81 -57.12
N GLN A 135 25.56 21.90 -56.08
CA GLN A 135 26.19 23.15 -55.65
C GLN A 135 27.19 23.71 -56.69
N ALA A 136 27.95 22.84 -57.33
CA ALA A 136 28.88 23.27 -58.44
C ALA A 136 28.08 23.85 -59.62
N GLN A 137 26.95 23.23 -60.02
CA GLN A 137 26.05 23.72 -61.05
C GLN A 137 25.44 25.08 -60.66
N ALA A 138 24.98 25.26 -59.45
CA ALA A 138 24.49 26.54 -58.93
C ALA A 138 25.59 27.60 -58.94
N GLY A 139 26.84 27.20 -58.61
CA GLY A 139 28.01 28.07 -58.72
C GLY A 139 28.29 28.58 -60.12
N GLN A 140 28.13 27.72 -61.12
CA GLN A 140 28.25 28.10 -62.54
C GLN A 140 27.26 29.22 -62.91
N PHE A 141 25.98 29.04 -62.67
CA PHE A 141 24.96 30.04 -62.90
C PHE A 141 25.16 31.35 -62.12
N ARG A 142 25.62 31.25 -60.86
CA ARG A 142 26.00 32.40 -60.04
C ARG A 142 27.10 33.23 -60.68
N THR A 143 28.12 32.58 -61.25
CA THR A 143 29.23 33.23 -61.95
C THR A 143 28.74 33.89 -63.24
N GLN A 144 27.88 33.21 -64.03
CA GLN A 144 27.28 33.79 -65.26
C GLN A 144 26.42 35.00 -64.95
N LEU A 145 25.62 34.96 -63.92
CA LEU A 145 24.82 36.10 -63.48
C LEU A 145 25.70 37.27 -63.01
N ALA A 146 26.77 37.00 -62.27
CA ALA A 146 27.71 38.03 -61.85
C ALA A 146 28.40 38.69 -63.04
N GLN A 147 28.77 37.94 -64.09
CA GLN A 147 29.31 38.49 -65.32
C GLN A 147 28.26 39.36 -66.03
N ASN A 148 27.06 38.85 -66.24
CA ASN A 148 25.97 39.57 -66.89
C ASN A 148 25.66 40.89 -66.14
N LYS A 149 25.65 40.93 -64.83
CA LYS A 149 25.44 42.15 -64.04
C LYS A 149 26.51 43.21 -64.35
N ARG A 150 27.78 42.81 -64.48
CA ARG A 150 28.87 43.75 -64.89
C ARG A 150 28.69 44.28 -66.30
N ASP A 151 28.22 43.40 -67.23
CA ASP A 151 27.93 43.79 -68.60
C ASP A 151 26.73 44.73 -68.70
N LEU A 152 25.66 44.48 -67.91
CA LEU A 152 24.49 45.36 -67.81
C LEU A 152 24.89 46.77 -67.35
N GLN A 153 25.71 46.86 -66.28
CA GLN A 153 26.17 48.13 -65.75
C GLN A 153 26.97 48.88 -66.81
N ARG A 154 27.90 48.20 -67.57
CA ARG A 154 28.60 48.77 -68.66
C ARG A 154 27.71 49.32 -69.79
N GLN A 155 26.65 48.54 -70.16
CA GLN A 155 25.71 49.00 -71.18
C GLN A 155 24.87 50.18 -70.68
N GLN A 156 24.54 50.26 -69.41
CA GLN A 156 23.82 51.41 -68.82
C GLN A 156 24.72 52.72 -68.91
N ASP A 157 26.00 52.61 -68.65
CA ASP A 157 26.92 53.74 -68.74
C ASP A 157 27.10 54.21 -70.19
N LEU A 158 27.17 53.30 -71.16
CA LEU A 158 27.28 53.59 -72.59
C LEU A 158 26.05 54.18 -73.20
N ILE A 159 24.84 53.78 -72.80
CA ILE A 159 23.57 54.34 -73.32
C ILE A 159 23.42 55.77 -72.84
N GLY A 160 23.89 56.13 -71.62
CA GLY A 160 23.88 57.52 -71.18
C GLY A 160 24.79 58.42 -72.05
N ARG A 161 25.77 57.83 -72.72
CA ARG A 161 26.67 58.53 -73.70
C ARG A 161 26.21 58.38 -75.15
N LYS A 162 25.02 57.74 -75.43
CA LYS A 162 24.45 57.45 -76.78
C LYS A 162 25.36 56.58 -77.65
N LEU A 163 26.17 55.68 -77.04
CA LEU A 163 27.09 54.85 -77.81
C LEU A 163 26.58 53.42 -78.08
N VAL A 164 25.45 53.11 -77.57
CA VAL A 164 24.77 51.78 -77.74
C VAL A 164 23.30 51.98 -77.96
N SER A 165 22.64 50.99 -78.57
CA SER A 165 21.13 50.99 -78.77
C SER A 165 20.39 50.53 -77.52
N GLN A 166 19.12 50.99 -77.38
CA GLN A 166 18.26 50.50 -76.31
C GLN A 166 18.02 48.98 -76.41
N GLN A 167 17.96 48.42 -77.60
CA GLN A 167 17.78 47.00 -77.85
C GLN A 167 18.97 46.21 -77.28
N ALA A 168 20.23 46.72 -77.36
CA ALA A 168 21.39 46.06 -76.78
C ALA A 168 21.32 46.01 -75.25
N LEU A 169 20.86 47.06 -74.60
CA LEU A 169 20.61 47.08 -73.16
C LEU A 169 19.53 46.10 -72.77
N GLU A 170 18.39 46.06 -73.45
CA GLU A 170 17.23 45.17 -73.23
C GLU A 170 17.67 43.70 -73.36
N ASN A 171 18.47 43.35 -74.35
CA ASN A 171 19.00 41.99 -74.56
C ASN A 171 19.83 41.53 -73.34
N VAL A 172 20.72 42.38 -72.81
CA VAL A 172 21.57 42.02 -71.63
C VAL A 172 20.70 41.91 -70.38
N ARG A 173 19.67 42.76 -70.24
CA ARG A 173 18.73 42.70 -69.14
C ARG A 173 17.95 41.38 -69.16
N THR A 174 17.33 40.99 -70.28
CA THR A 174 16.56 39.75 -70.45
C THR A 174 17.47 38.52 -70.19
N GLN A 175 18.74 38.57 -70.64
CA GLN A 175 19.72 37.54 -70.36
C GLN A 175 19.98 37.40 -68.85
N GLY A 176 20.06 38.53 -68.11
CA GLY A 176 20.18 38.53 -66.65
C GLY A 176 19.02 37.96 -65.92
N GLU A 177 17.81 38.25 -66.39
CA GLU A 177 16.57 37.65 -65.87
C GLU A 177 16.54 36.12 -66.11
N THR A 178 17.00 35.65 -67.27
CA THR A 178 17.15 34.23 -67.59
C THR A 178 18.12 33.53 -66.64
N PHE A 179 19.34 34.12 -66.44
CA PHE A 179 20.32 33.55 -65.48
C PHE A 179 19.80 33.56 -64.06
N THR A 180 19.00 34.53 -63.64
CA THR A 180 18.39 34.61 -62.35
C THR A 180 17.40 33.47 -62.17
N ALA A 181 16.52 33.23 -63.16
CA ALA A 181 15.57 32.11 -63.14
C ALA A 181 16.30 30.74 -63.14
N GLN A 182 17.35 30.60 -63.95
CA GLN A 182 18.16 29.36 -63.94
C GLN A 182 18.87 29.12 -62.60
N LEU A 183 19.43 30.17 -61.99
CA LEU A 183 20.02 30.08 -60.66
C LEU A 183 18.99 29.65 -59.60
N ALA A 184 17.78 30.24 -59.64
CA ALA A 184 16.70 29.85 -58.69
C ALA A 184 16.28 28.39 -58.88
N ALA A 185 16.14 27.91 -60.14
CA ALA A 185 15.88 26.51 -60.42
C ALA A 185 16.97 25.58 -59.89
N GLN A 186 18.23 25.97 -60.08
CA GLN A 186 19.37 25.15 -59.58
C GLN A 186 19.49 25.17 -58.05
N GLN A 187 19.15 26.29 -57.39
CA GLN A 187 19.06 26.35 -55.93
C GLN A 187 17.99 25.39 -55.39
N SER A 188 16.87 25.22 -56.09
CA SER A 188 15.84 24.22 -55.74
C SER A 188 16.40 22.78 -55.88
N SER A 189 17.27 22.55 -56.91
CA SER A 189 17.92 21.22 -57.04
C SER A 189 18.94 20.95 -55.93
N VAL A 190 19.65 21.98 -55.43
CA VAL A 190 20.53 21.88 -54.26
C VAL A 190 19.70 21.50 -53.02
N ALA A 191 18.56 22.19 -52.81
CA ALA A 191 17.70 21.90 -51.67
C ALA A 191 17.15 20.48 -51.70
N LEU A 192 16.80 19.95 -52.89
CA LEU A 192 16.40 18.55 -53.06
C LEU A 192 17.54 17.56 -52.68
N ALA A 193 18.74 17.81 -53.22
CA ALA A 193 19.91 16.96 -52.90
C ALA A 193 20.27 16.99 -51.42
N GLU A 194 20.17 18.15 -50.75
CA GLU A 194 20.36 18.26 -49.30
C GLU A 194 19.30 17.51 -48.50
N ALA A 195 18.04 17.50 -48.97
CA ALA A 195 16.98 16.70 -48.35
C ALA A 195 17.30 15.19 -48.46
N GLN A 196 17.80 14.73 -49.61
CA GLN A 196 18.24 13.33 -49.80
C GLN A 196 19.42 12.98 -48.89
N LEU A 197 20.41 13.88 -48.74
CA LEU A 197 21.52 13.68 -47.79
C LEU A 197 21.01 13.54 -46.36
N ARG A 198 20.09 14.41 -45.91
CA ARG A 198 19.49 14.30 -44.57
C ARG A 198 18.77 12.94 -44.38
N SER A 199 18.05 12.46 -45.40
CA SER A 199 17.41 11.16 -45.36
C SER A 199 18.43 10.03 -45.20
N ALA A 200 19.56 10.07 -45.97
CA ALA A 200 20.63 9.09 -45.87
C ALA A 200 21.31 9.13 -44.50
N GLN A 201 21.50 10.33 -43.92
CA GLN A 201 22.00 10.49 -42.55
C GLN A 201 21.12 9.82 -41.50
N VAL A 202 19.80 10.05 -41.54
CA VAL A 202 18.84 9.41 -40.65
C VAL A 202 18.90 7.88 -40.76
N GLN A 203 19.01 7.35 -41.98
CA GLN A 203 19.14 5.90 -42.18
C GLN A 203 20.44 5.34 -41.60
N LEU A 204 21.54 6.11 -41.66
CA LEU A 204 22.79 5.74 -40.99
C LEU A 204 22.66 5.81 -39.46
N ASP A 205 22.01 6.84 -38.94
CA ASP A 205 21.81 6.97 -37.50
C ASP A 205 20.99 5.78 -36.93
N TYR A 206 20.07 5.21 -37.72
CA TYR A 206 19.28 4.02 -37.32
C TYR A 206 20.11 2.74 -37.22
N THR A 207 21.35 2.70 -37.75
CA THR A 207 22.25 1.56 -37.54
C THR A 207 22.83 1.53 -36.13
N THR A 208 22.77 2.65 -35.40
CA THR A 208 23.22 2.74 -34.02
C THR A 208 22.03 2.74 -33.09
N VAL A 209 21.86 1.67 -32.33
CA VAL A 209 20.75 1.51 -31.38
C VAL A 209 21.14 2.14 -30.04
N LYS A 210 20.31 3.08 -29.57
CA LYS A 210 20.54 3.86 -28.34
C LYS A 210 19.45 3.64 -27.32
N ALA A 211 19.81 3.81 -26.04
CA ALA A 211 18.86 3.76 -24.94
C ALA A 211 17.86 4.93 -25.02
N PRO A 212 16.53 4.68 -24.96
CA PRO A 212 15.52 5.74 -24.98
C PRO A 212 15.47 6.54 -23.68
N PHE A 213 15.88 5.94 -22.57
CA PHE A 213 16.00 6.55 -21.24
C PHE A 213 17.09 5.83 -20.44
N GLY A 214 17.53 6.43 -19.33
CA GLY A 214 18.47 5.82 -18.40
C GLY A 214 17.77 4.75 -17.52
N GLY A 215 18.48 3.64 -17.26
CA GLY A 215 17.93 2.54 -16.49
C GLY A 215 18.89 1.38 -16.34
N VAL A 216 18.38 0.21 -16.00
CA VAL A 216 19.14 -1.04 -15.87
C VAL A 216 18.66 -2.04 -16.94
N ILE A 217 19.58 -2.73 -17.57
CA ILE A 217 19.28 -3.81 -18.52
C ILE A 217 18.85 -5.04 -17.71
N ILE A 218 17.63 -5.49 -17.89
CA ILE A 218 17.11 -6.69 -17.20
C ILE A 218 17.15 -7.94 -18.07
N ALA A 219 17.25 -7.77 -19.39
CA ALA A 219 17.35 -8.90 -20.32
C ALA A 219 18.15 -8.49 -21.56
N LYS A 220 19.08 -9.36 -21.99
CA LYS A 220 19.82 -9.27 -23.24
C LYS A 220 19.27 -10.33 -24.20
N ALA A 221 18.54 -9.89 -25.23
CA ALA A 221 17.81 -10.79 -26.12
C ALA A 221 18.57 -11.12 -27.42
N ALA A 222 19.60 -10.34 -27.80
CA ALA A 222 20.28 -10.47 -29.05
C ALA A 222 21.80 -10.65 -28.91
N GLN A 223 22.39 -11.35 -29.88
CA GLN A 223 23.82 -11.65 -29.95
C GLN A 223 24.45 -11.09 -31.24
N VAL A 224 25.76 -10.91 -31.24
CA VAL A 224 26.52 -10.49 -32.42
C VAL A 224 26.36 -11.55 -33.52
N GLY A 225 26.13 -11.08 -34.76
CA GLY A 225 25.87 -11.92 -35.92
C GLY A 225 24.40 -12.22 -36.17
N GLU A 226 23.49 -11.94 -35.22
CA GLU A 226 22.05 -12.09 -35.44
C GLU A 226 21.44 -10.99 -36.29
N ILE A 227 20.38 -11.30 -37.01
CA ILE A 227 19.61 -10.30 -37.78
C ILE A 227 18.49 -9.75 -36.89
N ILE A 228 18.50 -8.46 -36.70
CA ILE A 228 17.42 -7.74 -35.99
C ILE A 228 16.51 -7.06 -37.00
N SER A 229 15.20 -7.12 -36.73
CA SER A 229 14.19 -6.45 -37.52
C SER A 229 13.12 -5.84 -36.63
N PRO A 230 12.59 -4.62 -36.93
CA PRO A 230 11.46 -4.03 -36.21
C PRO A 230 10.15 -4.80 -36.46
N LEU A 231 10.09 -5.60 -37.52
CA LEU A 231 8.94 -6.40 -37.89
C LEU A 231 9.21 -7.87 -37.59
N SER A 232 8.32 -8.52 -36.87
CA SER A 232 8.33 -9.95 -36.66
C SER A 232 7.97 -10.66 -37.97
N ALA A 233 8.99 -10.94 -38.76
CA ALA A 233 8.83 -11.76 -39.96
C ALA A 233 8.87 -13.23 -39.54
N GLY A 234 7.80 -13.82 -39.09
CA GLY A 234 7.46 -15.24 -38.81
C GLY A 234 8.45 -16.38 -39.00
N GLY A 235 9.75 -16.13 -39.08
CA GLY A 235 10.83 -17.12 -39.21
C GLY A 235 11.76 -17.06 -38.00
N GLY A 236 12.12 -18.21 -37.46
CA GLY A 236 12.90 -18.39 -36.23
C GLY A 236 14.33 -17.77 -36.20
N PHE A 237 14.71 -17.03 -37.23
CA PHE A 237 16.05 -16.45 -37.39
C PHE A 237 16.10 -14.91 -37.19
N THR A 238 14.96 -14.25 -36.98
CA THR A 238 14.88 -12.80 -36.83
C THR A 238 14.43 -12.48 -35.44
N ARG A 239 15.21 -11.65 -34.71
CA ARG A 239 14.85 -11.14 -33.39
C ARG A 239 14.27 -9.75 -33.50
N THR A 240 13.31 -9.44 -32.62
CA THR A 240 12.64 -8.14 -32.60
C THR A 240 13.20 -7.18 -31.54
N GLY A 241 13.95 -7.68 -30.58
CA GLY A 241 14.53 -6.89 -29.48
C GLY A 241 15.99 -7.17 -29.25
N ILE A 242 16.73 -6.16 -28.80
CA ILE A 242 18.14 -6.27 -28.42
C ILE A 242 18.26 -6.51 -26.92
N GLY A 243 17.49 -5.78 -26.12
CA GLY A 243 17.44 -5.92 -24.67
C GLY A 243 16.28 -5.13 -24.07
N THR A 244 15.97 -5.41 -22.82
CA THR A 244 14.93 -4.70 -22.07
C THR A 244 15.56 -3.81 -21.02
N ILE A 245 15.20 -2.52 -21.03
CA ILE A 245 15.64 -1.50 -20.08
C ILE A 245 14.50 -1.21 -19.14
N VAL A 246 14.81 -1.12 -17.84
CA VAL A 246 13.89 -0.75 -16.78
C VAL A 246 14.42 0.48 -16.03
N ASP A 247 13.57 1.45 -15.85
CA ASP A 247 13.86 2.62 -15.03
C ASP A 247 13.61 2.30 -13.54
N MET A 248 14.70 2.07 -12.81
CA MET A 248 14.67 1.74 -11.40
C MET A 248 14.18 2.89 -10.50
N ASP A 249 14.15 4.12 -11.00
CA ASP A 249 13.64 5.29 -10.27
C ASP A 249 12.12 5.44 -10.37
N SER A 250 11.48 4.68 -11.23
CA SER A 250 10.04 4.74 -11.53
C SER A 250 9.28 3.46 -11.12
N LEU A 251 9.76 2.76 -10.07
CA LEU A 251 9.10 1.56 -9.58
C LEU A 251 7.78 1.90 -8.90
N GLU A 252 6.76 1.14 -9.20
CA GLU A 252 5.42 1.18 -8.63
C GLU A 252 5.00 -0.26 -8.32
N ILE A 253 3.92 -0.44 -7.54
CA ILE A 253 3.36 -1.75 -7.31
C ILE A 253 2.01 -1.83 -8.01
N GLU A 254 1.82 -2.85 -8.80
CA GLU A 254 0.50 -3.20 -9.35
C GLU A 254 -0.14 -4.27 -8.47
N VAL A 255 -1.28 -3.93 -7.88
CA VAL A 255 -2.08 -4.86 -7.06
C VAL A 255 -3.42 -5.15 -7.70
N ASP A 256 -3.85 -6.40 -7.59
CA ASP A 256 -5.17 -6.84 -8.04
C ASP A 256 -6.14 -6.78 -6.84
N VAL A 257 -7.02 -5.80 -6.82
CA VAL A 257 -8.04 -5.59 -5.80
C VAL A 257 -9.37 -6.19 -6.24
N ASN A 258 -10.01 -6.99 -5.39
CA ASN A 258 -11.32 -7.53 -5.70
C ASN A 258 -12.35 -6.42 -5.90
N GLU A 259 -13.22 -6.56 -6.92
CA GLU A 259 -14.23 -5.58 -7.32
C GLU A 259 -15.17 -5.19 -6.16
N SER A 260 -15.47 -6.13 -5.26
CA SER A 260 -16.33 -5.89 -4.11
C SER A 260 -15.76 -4.86 -3.12
N PHE A 261 -14.46 -4.65 -3.13
CA PHE A 261 -13.76 -3.76 -2.19
C PHE A 261 -13.20 -2.49 -2.84
N ILE A 262 -13.27 -2.36 -4.18
CA ILE A 262 -12.65 -1.23 -4.90
C ILE A 262 -13.19 0.13 -4.45
N ASN A 263 -14.45 0.20 -4.03
CA ASN A 263 -15.08 1.43 -3.54
C ASN A 263 -14.44 1.98 -2.25
N ARG A 264 -13.64 1.19 -1.54
CA ARG A 264 -12.92 1.58 -0.33
C ARG A 264 -11.52 2.14 -0.65
N VAL A 265 -11.03 1.89 -1.85
CA VAL A 265 -9.73 2.40 -2.32
C VAL A 265 -9.97 3.78 -2.95
N GLN A 266 -9.28 4.78 -2.45
CA GLN A 266 -9.37 6.14 -2.96
C GLN A 266 -8.04 6.59 -3.59
N PRO A 267 -8.05 7.38 -4.65
CA PRO A 267 -6.84 8.01 -5.18
C PRO A 267 -6.15 8.86 -4.10
N ASN A 268 -4.83 8.80 -4.03
CA ASN A 268 -3.98 9.39 -3.00
C ASN A 268 -4.20 8.83 -1.57
N GLY A 269 -5.00 7.76 -1.42
CA GLY A 269 -5.18 7.07 -0.15
C GLY A 269 -3.85 6.51 0.36
N LYS A 270 -3.64 6.54 1.68
CA LYS A 270 -2.46 5.96 2.32
C LYS A 270 -2.49 4.45 2.23
N ALA A 271 -1.33 3.87 1.95
CA ALA A 271 -1.12 2.44 1.93
C ALA A 271 0.23 2.10 2.57
N GLU A 272 0.37 0.89 3.03
CA GLU A 272 1.64 0.33 3.48
C GLU A 272 1.93 -0.91 2.66
N THR A 273 3.15 -1.02 2.21
CA THR A 273 3.63 -2.13 1.41
C THR A 273 4.67 -2.93 2.16
N VAL A 274 4.54 -4.24 2.12
CA VAL A 274 5.54 -5.20 2.59
C VAL A 274 5.93 -6.07 1.41
N LEU A 275 7.22 -6.12 1.11
CA LEU A 275 7.76 -7.00 0.08
C LEU A 275 7.89 -8.43 0.63
N ASP A 276 7.54 -9.43 -0.15
CA ASP A 276 7.65 -10.84 0.29
C ASP A 276 9.10 -11.25 0.61
N ALA A 277 10.07 -10.63 -0.08
CA ALA A 277 11.49 -10.85 0.20
C ALA A 277 11.99 -10.19 1.52
N TYR A 278 11.25 -9.21 2.05
CA TYR A 278 11.62 -8.42 3.23
C TYR A 278 10.40 -8.22 4.14
N ALA A 279 9.94 -9.29 4.78
CA ALA A 279 8.71 -9.31 5.58
C ALA A 279 8.73 -8.35 6.79
N ASP A 280 9.90 -8.03 7.29
CA ASP A 280 10.08 -7.13 8.45
C ASP A 280 10.17 -5.64 8.04
N TRP A 281 10.10 -5.35 6.74
CA TRP A 281 10.24 -3.98 6.23
C TRP A 281 8.94 -3.45 5.65
N THR A 282 8.30 -2.54 6.38
CA THR A 282 7.10 -1.84 5.92
C THR A 282 7.49 -0.55 5.20
N ILE A 283 7.05 -0.39 3.98
CA ILE A 283 7.35 0.75 3.11
C ILE A 283 6.10 1.62 3.03
N PRO A 284 6.18 2.91 3.45
CA PRO A 284 5.09 3.87 3.24
C PRO A 284 4.81 4.03 1.74
N SER A 285 3.55 4.03 1.39
CA SER A 285 3.10 4.08 0.00
C SER A 285 1.75 4.76 -0.11
N HIS A 286 1.35 5.10 -1.34
CA HIS A 286 0.08 5.74 -1.63
C HIS A 286 -0.52 5.24 -2.94
N VAL A 287 -1.85 5.35 -3.06
CA VAL A 287 -2.57 4.99 -4.27
C VAL A 287 -2.31 6.05 -5.35
N VAL A 288 -1.64 5.68 -6.44
CA VAL A 288 -1.40 6.57 -7.59
C VAL A 288 -2.63 6.64 -8.48
N ALA A 289 -3.16 5.47 -8.85
CA ALA A 289 -4.29 5.40 -9.77
C ALA A 289 -5.04 4.06 -9.63
N ILE A 290 -6.32 4.12 -9.88
CA ILE A 290 -7.18 2.95 -10.08
C ILE A 290 -7.41 2.83 -11.57
N ILE A 291 -7.01 1.70 -12.16
CA ILE A 291 -7.18 1.47 -13.61
C ILE A 291 -8.62 1.00 -13.85
N PRO A 292 -9.43 1.75 -14.61
CA PRO A 292 -10.86 1.47 -14.75
C PRO A 292 -11.15 0.30 -15.73
N THR A 293 -10.39 -0.77 -15.58
CA THR A 293 -10.57 -2.02 -16.34
C THR A 293 -10.57 -3.18 -15.37
N ALA A 294 -11.68 -3.89 -15.31
CA ALA A 294 -11.78 -5.11 -14.52
C ALA A 294 -11.32 -6.32 -15.34
N ASP A 295 -10.53 -7.18 -14.73
CA ASP A 295 -10.26 -8.50 -15.27
C ASP A 295 -11.45 -9.42 -14.98
N ARG A 296 -12.20 -9.77 -16.02
CA ARG A 296 -13.41 -10.61 -15.89
C ARG A 296 -13.10 -12.03 -15.39
N SER A 297 -11.89 -12.52 -15.63
CA SER A 297 -11.51 -13.88 -15.22
C SER A 297 -11.22 -13.97 -13.73
N LYS A 298 -10.75 -12.88 -13.11
CA LYS A 298 -10.36 -12.79 -11.71
C LYS A 298 -11.34 -11.96 -10.87
N ALA A 299 -12.29 -11.23 -11.47
CA ALA A 299 -13.15 -10.24 -10.82
C ALA A 299 -12.35 -9.23 -10.00
N THR A 300 -11.21 -8.75 -10.54
CA THR A 300 -10.32 -7.80 -9.89
C THR A 300 -10.15 -6.54 -10.72
N VAL A 301 -9.87 -5.45 -10.03
CA VAL A 301 -9.52 -4.15 -10.60
C VAL A 301 -8.07 -3.87 -10.24
N ARG A 302 -7.29 -3.45 -11.21
CA ARG A 302 -5.88 -3.13 -11.00
C ARG A 302 -5.71 -1.75 -10.38
N VAL A 303 -4.91 -1.70 -9.32
CA VAL A 303 -4.57 -0.45 -8.62
C VAL A 303 -3.06 -0.28 -8.64
N ARG A 304 -2.61 0.93 -8.97
CA ARG A 304 -1.19 1.30 -8.96
C ARG A 304 -0.87 2.04 -7.68
N ILE A 305 0.18 1.60 -7.02
CA ILE A 305 0.66 2.09 -5.73
C ILE A 305 2.05 2.67 -5.93
N GLY A 306 2.23 3.92 -5.56
CA GLY A 306 3.51 4.60 -5.53
C GLY A 306 4.24 4.34 -4.23
N LEU A 307 5.52 4.05 -4.32
CA LEU A 307 6.42 3.91 -3.17
C LEU A 307 6.96 5.30 -2.77
N ASP A 308 6.80 5.66 -1.50
CA ASP A 308 7.32 6.94 -0.99
C ASP A 308 8.83 6.89 -0.71
N THR A 309 9.38 5.68 -0.63
CA THR A 309 10.81 5.44 -0.38
C THR A 309 11.42 4.72 -1.57
N LYS A 310 12.53 5.25 -2.09
CA LYS A 310 13.34 4.59 -3.11
C LYS A 310 14.51 3.88 -2.44
N ASP A 311 14.62 2.59 -2.67
CA ASP A 311 15.70 1.77 -2.10
C ASP A 311 16.21 0.79 -3.16
N PRO A 312 17.53 0.62 -3.31
CA PRO A 312 18.12 -0.30 -4.31
C PRO A 312 17.76 -1.78 -4.09
N ARG A 313 17.22 -2.14 -2.93
CA ARG A 313 16.75 -3.49 -2.63
C ARG A 313 15.41 -3.84 -3.31
N ILE A 314 14.68 -2.81 -3.75
CA ILE A 314 13.40 -3.00 -4.44
C ILE A 314 13.70 -3.31 -5.90
N LEU A 315 13.37 -4.51 -6.33
CA LEU A 315 13.62 -4.96 -7.70
C LEU A 315 12.28 -5.21 -8.43
N PRO A 316 12.25 -5.03 -9.75
CA PRO A 316 11.09 -5.42 -10.56
C PRO A 316 10.70 -6.89 -10.34
N ASP A 317 9.44 -7.20 -10.54
CA ASP A 317 8.83 -8.53 -10.40
C ASP A 317 8.85 -9.13 -8.98
N MET A 318 9.29 -8.38 -7.95
CA MET A 318 9.15 -8.80 -6.56
C MET A 318 7.68 -8.83 -6.15
N GLY A 319 7.27 -9.91 -5.46
CA GLY A 319 5.97 -10.01 -4.82
C GLY A 319 5.84 -8.99 -3.69
N ALA A 320 4.67 -8.36 -3.60
CA ALA A 320 4.37 -7.35 -2.60
C ALA A 320 2.95 -7.54 -2.05
N ARG A 321 2.80 -7.26 -0.76
CA ARG A 321 1.52 -7.19 -0.07
C ARG A 321 1.26 -5.76 0.33
N VAL A 322 0.13 -5.23 -0.08
CA VAL A 322 -0.29 -3.85 0.18
C VAL A 322 -1.48 -3.84 1.12
N SER A 323 -1.37 -3.11 2.21
CA SER A 323 -2.44 -2.84 3.17
C SER A 323 -2.97 -1.43 2.93
N PHE A 324 -4.27 -1.32 2.65
CA PHE A 324 -4.94 -0.05 2.46
C PHE A 324 -5.59 0.41 3.76
N PHE A 325 -5.48 1.69 4.05
CA PHE A 325 -6.11 2.32 5.21
C PHE A 325 -7.26 3.21 4.75
N GLU A 326 -8.40 3.09 5.40
CA GLU A 326 -9.49 4.03 5.21
C GLU A 326 -9.11 5.33 5.93
N GLU A 327 -9.07 6.45 5.23
CA GLU A 327 -9.07 7.73 5.93
C GLU A 327 -10.34 7.77 6.77
N ALA A 328 -10.16 7.77 8.10
CA ALA A 328 -11.27 8.05 8.99
C ALA A 328 -11.90 9.34 8.47
N LYS A 329 -13.08 9.24 7.84
CA LYS A 329 -13.85 10.42 7.45
C LYS A 329 -13.87 11.29 8.67
N SER A 330 -13.20 12.43 8.58
CA SER A 330 -13.29 13.48 9.61
C SER A 330 -14.77 13.62 9.90
N GLN A 331 -15.21 13.03 11.01
CA GLN A 331 -16.58 13.21 11.45
C GLN A 331 -16.72 14.72 11.56
N VAL A 332 -17.61 15.23 10.75
CA VAL A 332 -18.10 16.59 10.70
C VAL A 332 -17.80 17.29 12.01
N GLU A 333 -16.94 18.32 11.95
CA GLU A 333 -16.75 19.29 13.02
C GLU A 333 -18.14 19.69 13.55
N GLY A 334 -18.49 19.18 14.70
CA GLY A 334 -19.78 19.57 15.27
C GLY A 334 -20.17 18.88 16.57
N ARG A 335 -19.48 17.83 16.99
CA ARG A 335 -19.71 17.29 18.34
C ARG A 335 -18.40 16.70 18.85
N ALA A 336 -17.69 17.48 19.67
CA ALA A 336 -16.67 16.92 20.54
C ALA A 336 -17.32 15.75 21.27
N ALA A 337 -17.01 14.52 20.86
CA ALA A 337 -17.37 13.35 21.62
C ALA A 337 -16.67 13.54 22.97
N ALA A 338 -17.46 13.73 24.02
CA ALA A 338 -16.94 13.71 25.38
C ALA A 338 -16.05 12.46 25.52
N PRO A 339 -14.92 12.55 26.24
CA PRO A 339 -14.04 11.41 26.42
C PRO A 339 -14.92 10.23 26.89
N PRO A 340 -14.71 9.03 26.36
CA PRO A 340 -15.58 7.90 26.66
C PRO A 340 -15.60 7.68 28.17
N SER A 341 -16.69 8.10 28.82
CA SER A 341 -16.91 7.95 30.24
C SER A 341 -17.13 6.46 30.55
N GLY A 342 -16.47 5.96 31.58
CA GLY A 342 -16.62 4.58 32.04
C GLY A 342 -15.28 3.88 32.24
N VAL A 343 -15.33 2.74 32.94
CA VAL A 343 -14.18 1.90 33.24
C VAL A 343 -14.37 0.51 32.62
N LEU A 344 -13.28 -0.18 32.35
CA LEU A 344 -13.28 -1.54 31.85
C LEU A 344 -13.24 -2.49 33.04
N VAL A 345 -14.19 -3.42 33.13
CA VAL A 345 -14.27 -4.47 34.13
C VAL A 345 -14.39 -5.83 33.46
N PRO A 346 -13.90 -6.92 34.06
CA PRO A 346 -14.14 -8.27 33.51
C PRO A 346 -15.66 -8.53 33.34
N ALA A 347 -16.05 -9.11 32.23
CA ALA A 347 -17.47 -9.41 31.98
C ALA A 347 -18.09 -10.29 33.06
N THR A 348 -17.27 -11.15 33.69
CA THR A 348 -17.65 -12.04 34.82
C THR A 348 -17.92 -11.28 36.13
N ALA A 349 -17.48 -10.03 36.27
CA ALA A 349 -17.70 -9.21 37.47
C ALA A 349 -19.11 -8.56 37.51
N ILE A 350 -19.81 -8.61 36.38
CA ILE A 350 -21.15 -8.02 36.28
C ILE A 350 -22.19 -9.07 36.58
N MET A 351 -23.00 -8.85 37.61
CA MET A 351 -24.13 -9.67 37.95
C MET A 351 -25.42 -8.93 37.58
N SER A 352 -26.38 -9.65 36.99
CA SER A 352 -27.72 -9.11 36.73
C SER A 352 -28.68 -9.60 37.85
N ARG A 353 -29.30 -8.63 38.56
CA ARG A 353 -30.30 -8.90 39.59
C ARG A 353 -31.42 -7.87 39.45
N ASP A 354 -32.68 -8.29 39.41
CA ASP A 354 -33.86 -7.41 39.26
C ASP A 354 -33.76 -6.44 38.05
N ASP A 355 -33.34 -6.97 36.88
CA ASP A 355 -33.13 -6.23 35.62
C ASP A 355 -32.07 -5.10 35.72
N LYS A 356 -31.27 -5.10 36.77
CA LYS A 356 -30.17 -4.12 36.94
C LYS A 356 -28.81 -4.82 36.90
N ALA A 357 -27.87 -4.21 36.20
CA ALA A 357 -26.47 -4.66 36.24
C ALA A 357 -25.83 -4.13 37.53
N LEU A 358 -25.26 -5.02 38.32
CA LEU A 358 -24.61 -4.73 39.58
C LEU A 358 -23.14 -5.17 39.52
N VAL A 359 -22.27 -4.41 40.15
CA VAL A 359 -20.87 -4.78 40.42
C VAL A 359 -20.64 -4.64 41.92
N PHE A 360 -19.92 -5.60 42.51
CA PHE A 360 -19.59 -5.53 43.92
C PHE A 360 -18.23 -4.86 44.10
N VAL A 361 -18.24 -3.68 44.72
CA VAL A 361 -17.05 -2.90 45.08
C VAL A 361 -16.56 -3.36 46.45
N ILE A 362 -15.26 -3.50 46.60
CA ILE A 362 -14.64 -3.90 47.84
C ILE A 362 -14.34 -2.66 48.70
N ASP A 363 -15.01 -2.56 49.81
CA ASP A 363 -14.82 -1.50 50.82
C ASP A 363 -14.33 -2.12 52.14
N GLY A 364 -13.01 -2.14 52.35
CA GLY A 364 -12.37 -2.87 53.42
C GLY A 364 -12.63 -4.37 53.35
N ASP A 365 -13.31 -4.93 54.37
CA ASP A 365 -13.69 -6.34 54.48
C ASP A 365 -15.14 -6.66 54.01
N HIS A 366 -15.78 -5.69 53.36
CA HIS A 366 -17.17 -5.83 52.95
C HIS A 366 -17.35 -5.59 51.45
N ALA A 367 -18.30 -6.31 50.84
CA ALA A 367 -18.71 -6.12 49.46
C ALA A 367 -19.93 -5.19 49.40
N LYS A 368 -19.80 -4.09 48.67
CA LYS A 368 -20.88 -3.11 48.46
C LYS A 368 -21.41 -3.22 47.05
N ALA A 369 -22.69 -3.50 46.90
CA ALA A 369 -23.37 -3.60 45.63
C ALA A 369 -23.53 -2.19 44.99
N GLN A 370 -22.99 -1.98 43.82
CA GLN A 370 -23.12 -0.71 43.07
C GLN A 370 -23.81 -0.98 41.75
N THR A 371 -24.88 -0.25 41.49
CA THR A 371 -25.59 -0.32 40.20
C THR A 371 -24.75 0.36 39.15
N VAL A 372 -24.55 -0.30 38.00
CA VAL A 372 -23.75 0.18 36.90
C VAL A 372 -24.52 0.10 35.59
N THR A 373 -24.21 0.98 34.66
CA THR A 373 -24.74 0.89 33.31
C THR A 373 -23.72 0.11 32.46
N ALA A 374 -24.14 -1.08 32.00
CA ALA A 374 -23.27 -1.92 31.19
C ALA A 374 -23.30 -1.46 29.72
N GLY A 375 -22.14 -1.09 29.21
CA GLY A 375 -21.92 -0.69 27.81
C GLY A 375 -21.37 -1.83 26.94
N GLN A 376 -20.59 -1.46 25.91
CA GLN A 376 -20.03 -2.36 24.91
C GLN A 376 -19.00 -3.33 25.51
N SER A 377 -18.99 -4.58 25.03
CA SER A 377 -17.99 -5.59 25.38
C SER A 377 -16.77 -5.43 24.48
N ILE A 378 -15.57 -5.52 25.06
CA ILE A 378 -14.27 -5.44 24.37
C ILE A 378 -13.46 -6.66 24.81
N GLY A 379 -13.50 -7.73 24.03
CA GLY A 379 -12.94 -9.04 24.42
C GLY A 379 -13.57 -9.54 25.72
N ASP A 380 -12.74 -9.94 26.71
CA ASP A 380 -13.19 -10.42 28.02
C ASP A 380 -13.57 -9.30 29.00
N LEU A 381 -13.42 -8.03 28.55
CA LEU A 381 -13.76 -6.87 29.35
C LEU A 381 -15.03 -6.21 28.84
N ARG A 382 -15.78 -5.60 29.77
CA ARG A 382 -16.99 -4.83 29.46
C ARG A 382 -16.88 -3.42 30.03
N ARG A 383 -17.26 -2.44 29.22
CA ARG A 383 -17.30 -1.05 29.68
C ARG A 383 -18.48 -0.86 30.61
N VAL A 384 -18.26 -0.24 31.76
CA VAL A 384 -19.31 0.12 32.72
C VAL A 384 -19.18 1.56 33.16
N GLU A 385 -20.32 2.20 33.38
CA GLU A 385 -20.42 3.54 33.96
C GLU A 385 -20.96 3.44 35.38
N GLY A 386 -20.49 4.32 36.27
CA GLY A 386 -20.93 4.38 37.68
C GLY A 386 -19.87 3.94 38.67
N ILE A 387 -18.65 3.58 38.21
CA ILE A 387 -17.52 3.21 39.08
C ILE A 387 -16.30 4.04 38.67
N ALA A 388 -15.47 4.42 39.65
CA ALA A 388 -14.23 5.14 39.39
C ALA A 388 -13.10 4.18 38.93
N ALA A 389 -12.18 4.68 38.09
CA ALA A 389 -11.00 3.92 37.70
C ALA A 389 -10.13 3.62 38.93
N GLY A 390 -9.55 2.42 38.99
CA GLY A 390 -8.75 1.96 40.13
C GLY A 390 -9.54 1.35 41.27
N THR A 391 -10.88 1.33 41.18
CA THR A 391 -11.73 0.70 42.20
C THR A 391 -11.55 -0.82 42.20
N ARG A 392 -11.34 -1.42 43.38
CA ARG A 392 -11.26 -2.86 43.57
C ARG A 392 -12.65 -3.47 43.54
N ILE A 393 -12.86 -4.44 42.68
CA ILE A 393 -14.14 -5.11 42.47
C ILE A 393 -14.00 -6.62 42.59
N VAL A 394 -15.10 -7.31 42.86
CA VAL A 394 -15.16 -8.77 42.86
C VAL A 394 -15.19 -9.28 41.42
N ARG A 395 -14.22 -10.13 41.03
CA ARG A 395 -14.05 -10.65 39.66
C ARG A 395 -15.18 -11.59 39.21
N ALA A 396 -15.65 -12.45 40.12
CA ALA A 396 -16.72 -13.41 39.85
C ALA A 396 -17.62 -13.50 41.09
N PRO A 397 -18.63 -12.61 41.24
CA PRO A 397 -19.54 -12.65 42.37
C PRO A 397 -20.40 -13.91 42.33
N THR A 398 -20.52 -14.63 43.45
CA THR A 398 -21.41 -15.76 43.59
C THR A 398 -22.85 -15.30 43.88
N ALA A 399 -23.87 -16.14 43.62
CA ALA A 399 -25.25 -15.79 43.85
C ALA A 399 -25.58 -15.50 45.33
N GLU A 400 -24.74 -15.97 46.24
CA GLU A 400 -24.89 -15.80 47.71
C GLU A 400 -24.33 -14.44 48.19
N LEU A 401 -23.60 -13.69 47.33
CA LEU A 401 -23.05 -12.42 47.70
C LEU A 401 -24.14 -11.35 47.78
N THR A 402 -24.34 -10.80 48.96
CA THR A 402 -25.30 -9.72 49.22
C THR A 402 -24.62 -8.43 49.56
N ASP A 403 -25.35 -7.32 49.45
CA ASP A 403 -24.85 -6.00 49.84
C ASP A 403 -24.45 -5.98 51.32
N GLY A 404 -23.24 -5.51 51.61
CA GLY A 404 -22.67 -5.50 52.96
C GLY A 404 -22.11 -6.84 53.44
N ALA A 405 -22.06 -7.89 52.62
CA ALA A 405 -21.52 -9.19 53.02
C ALA A 405 -19.99 -9.09 53.32
N ARG A 406 -19.57 -9.82 54.39
CA ARG A 406 -18.15 -9.89 54.75
C ARG A 406 -17.41 -10.79 53.78
N ILE A 407 -16.31 -10.30 53.21
CA ILE A 407 -15.53 -10.98 52.19
C ILE A 407 -14.07 -11.23 52.68
N ALA A 408 -13.53 -12.35 52.27
CA ALA A 408 -12.10 -12.64 52.42
C ALA A 408 -11.47 -12.59 51.01
N VAL A 409 -10.53 -11.69 50.82
CA VAL A 409 -9.83 -11.53 49.55
C VAL A 409 -8.86 -12.69 49.35
N LYS A 410 -9.07 -13.46 48.28
CA LYS A 410 -8.11 -14.45 47.77
C LYS A 410 -7.24 -13.78 46.72
N GLU A 411 -5.96 -13.56 47.00
CA GLU A 411 -5.02 -13.06 46.01
C GLU A 411 -4.93 -14.06 44.84
N PRO A 412 -4.97 -13.60 43.58
CA PRO A 412 -4.79 -14.49 42.46
C PRO A 412 -3.38 -15.07 42.49
N ASN A 413 -3.28 -16.40 42.47
CA ASN A 413 -2.00 -17.09 42.26
C ASN A 413 -1.43 -16.57 40.90
N SER A 414 -0.33 -15.84 40.97
CA SER A 414 0.49 -15.52 39.83
C SER A 414 1.17 -16.79 39.32
N ASN A 415 0.64 -17.34 38.26
CA ASN A 415 1.32 -18.34 37.43
C ASN A 415 1.65 -17.76 36.11
#